data_4fd1922921c268fb91ec6b1e73bc3434
#
_entry.id   4fd1922921c268fb91ec6b1e73bc3434
#
_cell.length_a   1.000
_cell.length_b   1.000
_cell.length_c   1.000
_cell.angle_alpha   90.00
_cell.angle_beta   90.00
_cell.angle_gamma   90.00
#
_symmetry.space_group_name_H-M   'P 1'
#
loop_
_entity.id
_entity.type
_entity.pdbx_description
1 polymer ?
#
loop_
_entity_poly.entity_id
_entity_poly.type
_entity_poly.pdbx_seq_one_letter_code
_entity_poly.pdbx_strand_id
1 'polypeptide(L)'
;MISIAYLLLYMAAGVQMIRFLLPRKSPLVRGWLGAALGMLLEMQLPALFAWLFGFTIQAHIAAVAALAAILKACRYLRDKRSPAAMTAEDKRQAAVMAAVCLPLTALSAYLQYTHMLMPASDGSYWCGQSTY
;
A
#
# COMPACT_ATOMS: atom_id res chain seq x y z
N MET A 1 -4.89 5.71 14.29
CA MET A 1 -3.42 5.82 14.15
C MET A 1 -2.76 4.49 13.79
N ILE A 2 -3.13 3.35 14.40
CA ILE A 2 -2.58 2.01 14.10
C ILE A 2 -2.80 1.62 12.62
N SER A 3 -3.97 1.91 12.04
CA SER A 3 -4.29 1.57 10.65
C SER A 3 -3.38 2.27 9.63
N ILE A 4 -3.03 3.53 9.87
CA ILE A 4 -2.13 4.28 8.99
C ILE A 4 -0.71 3.70 9.07
N ALA A 5 -0.23 3.39 10.27
CA ALA A 5 1.08 2.77 10.45
C ALA A 5 1.16 1.39 9.77
N TYR A 6 0.07 0.62 9.85
CA TYR A 6 -0.06 -0.68 9.22
C TYR A 6 0.00 -0.57 7.68
N LEU A 7 -0.78 0.35 7.09
CA LEU A 7 -0.74 0.64 5.66
C LEU A 7 0.66 1.08 5.21
N LEU A 8 1.28 2.01 5.93
CA LEU A 8 2.63 2.49 5.62
C LEU A 8 3.67 1.36 5.68
N LEU A 9 3.54 0.43 6.63
CA LEU A 9 4.40 -0.75 6.73
C LEU A 9 4.34 -1.60 5.44
N TYR A 10 3.13 -1.89 4.96
CA TYR A 10 2.93 -2.68 3.74
C TYR A 10 3.42 -1.93 2.49
N MET A 11 3.15 -0.64 2.39
CA MET A 11 3.66 0.18 1.28
C MET A 11 5.19 0.22 1.27
N ALA A 12 5.83 0.42 2.43
CA ALA A 12 7.29 0.41 2.54
C ALA A 12 7.88 -0.96 2.16
N ALA A 13 7.26 -2.05 2.61
CA ALA A 13 7.66 -3.40 2.24
C ALA A 13 7.53 -3.63 0.72
N GLY A 14 6.43 -3.21 0.10
CA GLY A 14 6.22 -3.29 -1.35
C GLY A 14 7.27 -2.51 -2.13
N VAL A 15 7.60 -1.29 -1.70
CA VAL A 15 8.70 -0.50 -2.32
C VAL A 15 10.03 -1.21 -2.22
N GLN A 16 10.34 -1.83 -1.07
CA GLN A 16 11.58 -2.61 -0.91
C GLN A 16 11.60 -3.87 -1.80
N MET A 17 10.48 -4.57 -1.95
CA MET A 17 10.37 -5.72 -2.84
C MET A 17 10.66 -5.32 -4.30
N ILE A 18 10.01 -4.27 -4.79
CA ILE A 18 10.24 -3.78 -6.16
C ILE A 18 11.68 -3.28 -6.33
N ARG A 19 12.27 -2.64 -5.32
CA ARG A 19 13.68 -2.23 -5.35
C ARG A 19 14.64 -3.42 -5.48
N PHE A 20 14.32 -4.56 -4.89
CA PHE A 20 15.13 -5.76 -5.01
C PHE A 20 14.97 -6.46 -6.36
N LEU A 21 13.74 -6.51 -6.87
CA LEU A 21 13.40 -7.25 -8.08
C LEU A 21 13.64 -6.45 -9.37
N LEU A 22 13.44 -5.14 -9.34
CA LEU A 22 13.50 -4.26 -10.50
C LEU A 22 14.44 -3.06 -10.29
N PRO A 23 15.73 -3.26 -9.99
CA PRO A 23 16.65 -2.15 -9.68
C PRO A 23 16.88 -1.21 -10.86
N ARG A 24 16.68 -1.68 -12.10
CA ARG A 24 16.89 -0.89 -13.33
C ARG A 24 15.77 0.09 -13.68
N LYS A 25 14.60 -0.07 -13.10
CA LYS A 25 13.50 0.86 -13.32
C LYS A 25 13.77 2.18 -12.61
N SER A 26 13.21 3.27 -13.13
CA SER A 26 13.37 4.58 -12.51
C SER A 26 12.87 4.57 -11.06
N PRO A 27 13.43 5.39 -10.17
CA PRO A 27 13.00 5.46 -8.77
C PRO A 27 11.51 5.79 -8.62
N LEU A 28 10.98 6.62 -9.51
CA LEU A 28 9.56 6.98 -9.54
C LEU A 28 8.68 5.75 -9.82
N VAL A 29 9.01 5.01 -10.88
CA VAL A 29 8.27 3.78 -11.24
C VAL A 29 8.37 2.73 -10.13
N ARG A 30 9.56 2.56 -9.52
CA ARG A 30 9.72 1.65 -8.39
C ARG A 30 8.87 2.06 -7.18
N GLY A 31 8.81 3.35 -6.90
CA GLY A 31 7.98 3.88 -5.81
C GLY A 31 6.50 3.57 -6.04
N TRP A 32 5.99 3.89 -7.22
CA TRP A 32 4.58 3.64 -7.56
C TRP A 32 4.21 2.16 -7.59
N LEU A 33 5.00 1.35 -8.29
CA LEU A 33 4.76 -0.10 -8.34
C LEU A 33 4.87 -0.73 -6.95
N GLY A 34 5.84 -0.25 -6.15
CA GLY A 34 6.02 -0.74 -4.79
C GLY A 34 4.87 -0.35 -3.87
N ALA A 35 4.40 0.89 -3.94
CA ALA A 35 3.24 1.33 -3.18
C ALA A 35 1.98 0.54 -3.56
N ALA A 36 1.72 0.38 -4.85
CA ALA A 36 0.59 -0.42 -5.35
C ALA A 36 0.69 -1.89 -4.91
N LEU A 37 1.88 -2.50 -5.00
CA LEU A 37 2.12 -3.86 -4.52
C LEU A 37 1.88 -3.96 -3.01
N GLY A 38 2.35 -2.97 -2.23
CA GLY A 38 2.13 -2.91 -0.79
C GLY A 38 0.65 -2.85 -0.43
N MET A 39 -0.13 -2.01 -1.12
CA MET A 39 -1.58 -1.93 -0.94
C MET A 39 -2.28 -3.26 -1.27
N LEU A 40 -1.89 -3.91 -2.37
CA LEU A 40 -2.44 -5.23 -2.73
C LEU A 40 -2.13 -6.27 -1.65
N LEU A 41 -0.91 -6.29 -1.14
CA LEU A 41 -0.51 -7.23 -0.08
C LEU A 41 -1.24 -6.94 1.23
N GLU A 42 -1.48 -5.67 1.55
CA GLU A 42 -2.24 -5.27 2.74
C GLU A 42 -3.70 -5.73 2.67
N MET A 43 -4.29 -5.72 1.49
CA MET A 43 -5.65 -6.23 1.29
C MET A 43 -5.70 -7.75 1.29
N GLN A 44 -4.75 -8.43 0.65
CA GLN A 44 -4.82 -9.88 0.40
C GLN A 44 -4.28 -10.73 1.55
N LEU A 45 -3.14 -10.36 2.15
CA LEU A 45 -2.54 -11.19 3.19
C LEU A 45 -3.41 -11.31 4.45
N PRO A 46 -3.92 -10.21 5.04
CA PRO A 46 -4.84 -10.33 6.17
C PRO A 46 -6.13 -11.07 5.82
N ALA A 47 -6.69 -10.86 4.61
CA ALA A 47 -7.89 -11.56 4.17
C ALA A 47 -7.67 -13.07 4.05
N LEU A 48 -6.51 -13.49 3.50
CA LEU A 48 -6.15 -14.90 3.40
C LEU A 48 -6.05 -15.56 4.79
N PHE A 49 -5.38 -14.89 5.72
CA PHE A 49 -5.23 -15.43 7.08
C PHE A 49 -6.53 -15.31 7.90
N ALA A 50 -7.36 -14.29 7.63
CA ALA A 50 -8.69 -14.19 8.25
C ALA A 50 -9.61 -15.32 7.79
N TRP A 51 -9.47 -15.81 6.56
CA TRP A 51 -10.18 -16.98 6.08
C TRP A 51 -9.78 -18.25 6.84
N LEU A 52 -8.51 -18.37 7.28
CA LEU A 52 -8.00 -19.53 8.02
C LEU A 52 -8.25 -19.44 9.53
N PHE A 53 -8.09 -18.25 10.12
CA PHE A 53 -8.09 -18.03 11.57
C PHE A 53 -9.27 -17.16 12.06
N GLY A 54 -10.19 -16.78 11.16
CA GLY A 54 -11.21 -15.78 11.45
C GLY A 54 -10.64 -14.35 11.52
N PHE A 55 -11.52 -13.39 11.74
CA PHE A 55 -11.14 -11.95 11.88
C PHE A 55 -10.53 -11.69 13.27
N THR A 56 -9.36 -12.23 13.52
CA THR A 56 -8.66 -12.15 14.80
C THR A 56 -7.31 -11.42 14.66
N ILE A 57 -6.76 -10.96 15.79
CA ILE A 57 -5.43 -10.37 15.82
C ILE A 57 -4.35 -11.37 15.35
N GLN A 58 -4.58 -12.66 15.52
CA GLN A 58 -3.68 -13.72 15.06
C GLN A 58 -3.54 -13.72 13.54
N ALA A 59 -4.64 -13.48 12.80
CA ALA A 59 -4.61 -13.35 11.36
C ALA A 59 -3.71 -12.18 10.90
N HIS A 60 -3.78 -11.04 11.59
CA HIS A 60 -2.92 -9.90 11.28
C HIS A 60 -1.44 -10.17 11.62
N ILE A 61 -1.16 -10.84 12.73
CA ILE A 61 0.21 -11.24 13.10
C ILE A 61 0.77 -12.20 12.03
N ALA A 62 -0.01 -13.20 11.62
CA ALA A 62 0.38 -14.15 10.57
C ALA A 62 0.62 -13.44 9.23
N ALA A 63 -0.23 -12.47 8.88
CA ALA A 63 -0.07 -11.67 7.67
C ALA A 63 1.23 -10.84 7.67
N VAL A 64 1.59 -10.22 8.79
CA VAL A 64 2.86 -9.48 8.93
C VAL A 64 4.05 -10.44 8.89
N ALA A 65 3.96 -11.61 9.52
CA ALA A 65 5.00 -12.64 9.44
C ALA A 65 5.20 -13.15 8.01
N ALA A 66 4.12 -13.38 7.27
CA ALA A 66 4.17 -13.74 5.86
C ALA A 66 4.78 -12.63 5.00
N LEU A 67 4.41 -11.37 5.24
CA LEU A 67 5.01 -10.21 4.58
C LEU A 67 6.53 -10.17 4.79
N ALA A 68 6.99 -10.40 6.02
CA ALA A 68 8.42 -10.45 6.36
C ALA A 68 9.13 -11.62 5.65
N ALA A 69 8.48 -12.78 5.56
CA ALA A 69 9.01 -13.96 4.83
C ALA A 69 9.13 -13.67 3.32
N ILE A 70 8.11 -13.07 2.71
CA ILE A 70 8.12 -12.66 1.30
C ILE A 70 9.23 -11.64 1.05
N LEU A 71 9.38 -10.64 1.92
CA LEU A 71 10.43 -9.63 1.80
C LEU A 71 11.83 -10.25 1.90
N LYS A 72 12.02 -11.22 2.81
CA LYS A 72 13.26 -11.98 2.95
C LYS A 72 13.56 -12.81 1.68
N ALA A 73 12.54 -13.46 1.10
CA ALA A 73 12.66 -14.17 -0.15
C ALA A 73 13.05 -13.24 -1.32
N CYS A 74 12.39 -12.08 -1.44
CA CYS A 74 12.75 -11.06 -2.43
C CYS A 74 14.19 -10.55 -2.25
N ARG A 75 14.64 -10.41 -1.00
CA ARG A 75 16.03 -10.03 -0.69
C ARG A 75 17.02 -11.10 -1.12
N TYR A 76 16.68 -12.38 -0.98
CA TYR A 76 17.50 -13.49 -1.44
C TYR A 76 17.58 -13.54 -2.97
N LEU A 77 16.45 -13.30 -3.65
CA LEU A 77 16.36 -13.24 -5.13
C LEU A 77 16.85 -11.90 -5.71
N ARG A 78 17.41 -11.04 -4.88
CA ARG A 78 17.83 -9.70 -5.26
C ARG A 78 18.71 -9.70 -6.49
N ASP A 79 18.35 -8.90 -7.47
CA ASP A 79 19.26 -8.54 -8.57
C ASP A 79 20.42 -7.70 -8.01
N LYS A 80 21.64 -8.21 -8.19
CA LYS A 80 22.89 -7.58 -7.67
C LYS A 80 23.31 -6.34 -8.45
N ARG A 81 22.56 -5.94 -9.49
CA ARG A 81 22.87 -4.76 -10.30
C ARG A 81 22.64 -3.47 -9.53
N SER A 82 23.44 -2.46 -9.85
CA SER A 82 23.30 -1.14 -9.25
C SER A 82 21.91 -0.54 -9.57
N PRO A 83 21.22 0.04 -8.58
CA PRO A 83 19.93 0.67 -8.81
C PRO A 83 20.11 1.91 -9.70
N ALA A 84 19.14 2.14 -10.59
CA ALA A 84 19.11 3.34 -11.41
C ALA A 84 19.03 4.60 -10.52
N ALA A 85 19.81 5.61 -10.85
CA ALA A 85 19.75 6.93 -10.21
C ALA A 85 18.49 7.68 -10.67
N MET A 86 18.08 8.64 -9.86
CA MET A 86 16.96 9.53 -10.18
C MET A 86 17.39 10.57 -11.22
N THR A 87 16.70 10.59 -12.35
CA THR A 87 16.96 11.55 -13.42
C THR A 87 16.24 12.88 -13.17
N ALA A 88 16.62 13.94 -13.91
CA ALA A 88 15.92 15.23 -13.86
C ALA A 88 14.45 15.07 -14.33
N GLU A 89 14.21 14.21 -15.31
CA GLU A 89 12.87 13.90 -15.81
C GLU A 89 12.02 13.17 -14.75
N ASP A 90 12.59 12.22 -14.00
CA ASP A 90 11.89 11.57 -12.88
C ASP A 90 11.47 12.60 -11.82
N LYS A 91 12.32 13.58 -11.52
CA LYS A 91 11.99 14.65 -10.55
C LYS A 91 10.85 15.51 -11.06
N ARG A 92 10.88 15.88 -12.35
CA ARG A 92 9.82 16.68 -12.98
C ARG A 92 8.50 15.93 -12.97
N GLN A 93 8.48 14.66 -13.35
CA GLN A 93 7.28 13.82 -13.32
C GLN A 93 6.75 13.66 -11.89
N ALA A 94 7.61 13.43 -10.90
CA ALA A 94 7.22 13.39 -9.50
C ALA A 94 6.57 14.69 -9.03
N ALA A 95 7.13 15.84 -9.41
CA ALA A 95 6.57 17.15 -9.08
C ALA A 95 5.19 17.37 -9.72
N VAL A 96 5.03 17.02 -11.01
CA VAL A 96 3.73 17.10 -11.69
C VAL A 96 2.69 16.20 -11.04
N MET A 97 3.06 14.94 -10.72
CA MET A 97 2.16 14.03 -10.05
C MET A 97 1.77 14.52 -8.65
N ALA A 98 2.74 15.03 -7.89
CA ALA A 98 2.44 15.61 -6.57
C ALA A 98 1.50 16.83 -6.70
N ALA A 99 1.73 17.70 -7.68
CA ALA A 99 0.91 18.88 -7.92
C ALA A 99 -0.55 18.53 -8.29
N VAL A 100 -0.80 17.36 -8.88
CA VAL A 100 -2.14 16.88 -9.21
C VAL A 100 -2.73 16.06 -8.05
N CYS A 101 -1.97 15.11 -7.52
CA CYS A 101 -2.50 14.17 -6.53
C CYS A 101 -2.74 14.83 -5.17
N LEU A 102 -1.86 15.73 -4.72
CA LEU A 102 -2.02 16.36 -3.40
C LEU A 102 -3.30 17.21 -3.29
N PRO A 103 -3.63 18.10 -4.26
CA PRO A 103 -4.89 18.84 -4.22
C PRO A 103 -6.12 17.93 -4.29
N LEU A 104 -6.09 16.89 -5.14
CA LEU A 104 -7.20 15.93 -5.24
C LEU A 104 -7.40 15.15 -3.95
N THR A 105 -6.31 14.71 -3.31
CA THR A 105 -6.36 14.04 -2.02
C THR A 105 -6.89 14.97 -0.92
N ALA A 106 -6.42 16.22 -0.90
CA ALA A 106 -6.88 17.23 0.05
C ALA A 106 -8.37 17.54 -0.16
N LEU A 107 -8.80 17.70 -1.41
CA LEU A 107 -10.21 17.91 -1.75
C LEU A 107 -11.07 16.72 -1.34
N SER A 108 -10.63 15.50 -1.63
CA SER A 108 -11.33 14.28 -1.23
C SER A 108 -11.45 14.17 0.29
N ALA A 109 -10.36 14.41 1.01
CA ALA A 109 -10.36 14.42 2.47
C ALA A 109 -11.29 15.50 3.04
N TYR A 110 -11.27 16.71 2.45
CA TYR A 110 -12.16 17.81 2.84
C TYR A 110 -13.63 17.43 2.62
N LEU A 111 -13.99 16.89 1.46
CA LEU A 111 -15.36 16.47 1.15
C LEU A 111 -15.83 15.35 2.08
N GLN A 112 -14.96 14.37 2.36
CA GLN A 112 -15.27 13.29 3.31
C GLN A 112 -15.51 13.85 4.72
N TYR A 113 -14.68 14.79 5.15
CA TYR A 113 -14.80 15.39 6.48
C TYR A 113 -16.05 16.27 6.62
N THR A 114 -16.33 17.14 5.62
CA THR A 114 -17.43 18.12 5.71
C THR A 114 -18.79 17.52 5.39
N HIS A 115 -18.86 16.53 4.50
CA HIS A 115 -20.13 15.93 4.08
C HIS A 115 -20.36 14.53 4.67
N MET A 116 -19.50 14.10 5.59
CA MET A 116 -19.52 12.75 6.19
C MET A 116 -19.58 11.61 5.16
N LEU A 117 -19.06 11.87 3.96
CA LEU A 117 -18.94 10.86 2.92
C LEU A 117 -17.76 9.94 3.28
N MET A 118 -18.01 8.96 4.15
CA MET A 118 -17.04 7.95 4.49
C MET A 118 -17.19 6.77 3.53
N PRO A 119 -16.18 6.47 2.69
CA PRO A 119 -16.25 5.30 1.78
C PRO A 119 -16.50 3.99 2.53
N ALA A 120 -16.03 3.91 3.79
CA ALA A 120 -16.26 2.76 4.64
C ALA A 120 -17.65 2.73 5.28
N SER A 121 -18.36 3.85 5.36
CA SER A 121 -19.70 3.90 5.94
C SER A 121 -20.76 3.35 5.00
N ASP A 122 -20.51 3.40 3.70
CA ASP A 122 -21.47 2.88 2.71
C ASP A 122 -21.63 1.36 2.84
N GLY A 123 -20.55 0.62 3.04
CA GLY A 123 -20.60 -0.81 3.29
C GLY A 123 -21.32 -1.14 4.61
N SER A 124 -21.03 -0.43 5.68
CA SER A 124 -21.70 -0.64 6.97
C SER A 124 -23.13 -0.14 6.99
N TYR A 125 -23.46 0.92 6.26
CA TYR A 125 -24.81 1.43 6.09
C TYR A 125 -25.70 0.43 5.35
N TRP A 126 -25.21 -0.14 4.24
CA TRP A 126 -25.91 -1.19 3.49
C TRP A 126 -26.06 -2.48 4.31
N CYS A 127 -25.03 -2.89 5.03
CA CYS A 127 -25.11 -4.03 5.94
C CYS A 127 -26.07 -3.79 7.11
N GLY A 128 -26.14 -2.56 7.63
CA GLY A 128 -27.06 -2.19 8.69
C GLY A 128 -28.52 -2.12 8.24
N GLN A 129 -28.77 -1.69 7.00
CA GLN A 129 -30.14 -1.64 6.45
C GLN A 129 -30.68 -3.02 6.02
N SER A 130 -29.83 -3.97 5.72
CA SER A 130 -30.25 -5.34 5.38
C SER A 130 -30.68 -6.19 6.59
N THR A 131 -30.50 -5.67 7.80
CA THR A 131 -30.89 -6.32 9.06
C THR A 131 -32.21 -5.82 9.65
N TYR A 132 -32.87 -4.91 8.98
CA TYR A 132 -34.22 -4.45 9.26
C TYR A 132 -35.14 -4.84 8.07
#